data_a2744d3566624df3c310bb21966dcc7a
#
_entry.id   a2744d3566624df3c310bb21966dcc7a
#
_cell.length_a   1.000
_cell.length_b   1.000
_cell.length_c   1.000
_cell.angle_alpha   90.00
_cell.angle_beta   90.00
_cell.angle_gamma   90.00
#
_symmetry.space_group_name_H-M   'P 1'
#
loop_
_entity.id
_entity.type
_entity.pdbx_description
1 polymer ?
#
loop_
_entity_poly.entity_id
_entity_poly.type
_entity_poly.pdbx_seq_one_letter_code
_entity_poly.pdbx_strand_id
1 'polypeptide(L)' 'MKKYVCDLCGWEYDEAEGSPENGIAPGTKFEDLPDDFECPLCGAGKDSFSEA' A
#
# COMPACT_ATOMS: atom_id res chain seq x y z
N MET A 1 -4.97 4.71 -12.12
CA MET A 1 -4.15 4.79 -10.91
C MET A 1 -3.25 3.57 -10.81
N LYS A 2 -2.22 3.65 -10.00
CA LYS A 2 -1.18 2.61 -9.97
C LYS A 2 -1.47 1.55 -8.92
N LYS A 3 -0.80 0.42 -9.06
CA LYS A 3 -0.82 -0.64 -8.06
C LYS A 3 0.59 -0.83 -7.52
N TYR A 4 0.68 -1.14 -6.24
CA TYR A 4 1.95 -1.41 -5.59
C TYR A 4 1.89 -2.77 -4.91
N VAL A 5 3.01 -3.47 -4.90
CA VAL A 5 3.09 -4.82 -4.35
C VAL A 5 4.18 -4.85 -3.28
N CYS A 6 3.85 -5.45 -2.14
CA CYS A 6 4.83 -5.68 -1.10
C CYS A 6 5.80 -6.77 -1.56
N ASP A 7 7.08 -6.44 -1.63
CA ASP A 7 8.10 -7.38 -2.11
C ASP A 7 8.32 -8.56 -1.17
N LEU A 8 7.89 -8.46 0.07
CA LEU A 8 8.10 -9.50 1.06
C LEU A 8 6.98 -10.53 1.13
N CYS A 9 5.72 -10.08 1.05
CA CYS A 9 4.59 -10.99 1.20
C CYS A 9 3.65 -11.02 0.01
N GLY A 10 3.80 -10.08 -0.93
CA GLY A 10 2.96 -10.04 -2.13
C GLY A 10 1.61 -9.34 -1.95
N TRP A 11 1.38 -8.67 -0.83
CA TRP A 11 0.16 -7.90 -0.65
C TRP A 11 0.11 -6.75 -1.65
N GLU A 12 -1.05 -6.56 -2.28
CA GLU A 12 -1.21 -5.53 -3.31
C GLU A 12 -2.00 -4.35 -2.77
N TYR A 13 -1.52 -3.15 -3.06
CA TYR A 13 -2.24 -1.91 -2.79
C TYR A 13 -2.67 -1.30 -4.11
N ASP A 14 -3.98 -1.21 -4.34
CA ASP A 14 -4.55 -0.56 -5.53
C ASP A 14 -4.99 0.84 -5.14
N GLU A 15 -4.37 1.86 -5.74
CA GLU A 15 -4.69 3.25 -5.43
C GLU A 15 -6.15 3.59 -5.71
N ALA A 16 -6.74 2.97 -6.74
CA ALA A 16 -8.13 3.23 -7.07
C ALA A 16 -9.10 2.66 -6.03
N GLU A 17 -8.77 1.52 -5.45
CA GLU A 17 -9.63 0.86 -4.47
C GLU A 17 -9.31 1.28 -3.04
N GLY A 18 -8.07 1.68 -2.78
CA GLY A 18 -7.62 1.96 -1.43
C GLY A 18 -7.58 0.70 -0.57
N SER A 19 -7.71 0.88 0.72
CA SER A 19 -7.77 -0.24 1.66
C SER A 19 -8.64 0.18 2.84
N PRO A 20 -9.96 0.23 2.65
CA PRO A 20 -10.87 0.74 3.70
C PRO A 20 -10.75 0.00 5.03
N GLU A 21 -10.49 -1.32 4.98
CA GLU A 21 -10.31 -2.10 6.21
C GLU A 21 -9.07 -1.67 6.99
N ASN A 22 -8.14 -0.97 6.35
CA ASN A 22 -6.94 -0.44 6.99
C ASN A 22 -7.00 1.08 7.14
N GLY A 23 -8.17 1.68 6.95
CA GLY A 23 -8.35 3.11 7.11
C GLY A 23 -7.87 3.96 5.94
N ILE A 24 -7.68 3.35 4.77
CA ILE A 24 -7.20 4.06 3.58
C ILE A 24 -8.35 4.19 2.60
N ALA A 25 -8.76 5.43 2.33
CA ALA A 25 -9.89 5.70 1.44
C ALA A 25 -9.55 5.37 -0.02
N PRO A 26 -10.55 4.94 -0.83
CA PRO A 26 -10.35 4.77 -2.26
C PRO A 26 -9.83 6.05 -2.91
N GLY A 27 -8.91 5.92 -3.85
CA GLY A 27 -8.33 7.06 -4.54
C GLY A 27 -7.12 7.67 -3.85
N THR A 28 -6.66 7.09 -2.74
CA THR A 28 -5.47 7.55 -2.04
C THR A 28 -4.22 7.05 -2.76
N LYS A 29 -3.37 7.96 -3.17
CA LYS A 29 -2.11 7.59 -3.83
C LYS A 29 -1.14 7.00 -2.82
N PHE A 30 -0.32 6.06 -3.28
CA PHE A 30 0.66 5.42 -2.40
C PHE A 30 1.62 6.46 -1.79
N GLU A 31 2.00 7.46 -2.59
CA GLU A 31 2.90 8.53 -2.12
C GLU A 31 2.27 9.41 -1.05
N ASP A 32 0.94 9.42 -0.96
CA ASP A 32 0.21 10.19 0.05
C ASP A 32 0.06 9.43 1.37
N LEU A 33 0.45 8.17 1.40
CA LEU A 33 0.43 7.40 2.64
C LEU A 33 1.51 7.91 3.59
N PRO A 34 1.30 7.78 4.92
CA PRO A 34 2.31 8.23 5.88
C PRO A 34 3.64 7.53 5.66
N ASP A 35 4.74 8.19 6.04
CA ASP A 35 6.07 7.59 5.90
C ASP A 35 6.24 6.33 6.74
N ASP A 36 5.47 6.21 7.82
CA ASP A 36 5.49 5.05 8.70
C ASP A 36 4.45 4.00 8.33
N PHE A 37 3.85 4.11 7.14
CA PHE A 37 2.93 3.11 6.65
C PHE A 37 3.60 1.74 6.56
N GLU A 38 2.90 0.72 7.01
CA GLU A 38 3.41 -0.65 6.98
C GLU A 38 2.41 -1.56 6.29
N CYS A 39 2.96 -2.62 5.66
CA CYS A 39 2.12 -3.62 5.04
C CYS A 39 1.21 -4.26 6.09
N PRO A 40 -0.11 -4.30 5.87
CA PRO A 40 -1.03 -4.87 6.87
C PRO A 40 -0.89 -6.38 7.06
N LEU A 41 -0.19 -7.07 6.14
CA LEU A 41 0.00 -8.51 6.25
C LEU A 41 1.32 -8.88 6.93
N CYS A 42 2.41 -8.22 6.56
CA CYS A 42 3.73 -8.62 7.06
C CYS A 42 4.46 -7.52 7.84
N GLY A 43 3.94 -6.30 7.84
CA GLY A 43 4.55 -5.19 8.56
C GLY A 43 5.74 -4.55 7.86
N ALA A 44 5.98 -4.86 6.58
CA ALA A 44 7.07 -4.25 5.83
C ALA A 44 6.81 -2.76 5.60
N GLY A 45 7.86 -1.96 5.64
CA GLY A 45 7.73 -0.52 5.43
C GLY A 45 7.46 -0.15 3.97
N LYS A 46 7.18 1.13 3.73
CA LYS A 46 6.86 1.62 2.37
C LYS A 46 7.96 1.32 1.37
N ASP A 47 9.21 1.34 1.79
CA ASP A 47 10.35 1.09 0.92
C ASP A 47 10.47 -0.37 0.46
N SER A 48 9.65 -1.26 1.01
CA SER A 48 9.57 -2.65 0.58
C SER A 48 8.51 -2.88 -0.49
N PHE A 49 7.90 -1.81 -0.99
CA PHE A 49 6.88 -1.91 -2.02
C PHE A 49 7.45 -1.51 -3.38
N SER A 50 6.99 -2.17 -4.41
CA SER A 50 7.35 -1.85 -5.79
C SER A 50 6.09 -1.59 -6.60
N GLU A 51 6.19 -0.69 -7.57
CA GLU A 51 5.08 -0.44 -8.48
C GLU A 51 4.88 -1.64 -9.39
N ALA A 52 3.66 -2.13 -9.44
CA ALA A 52 3.31 -3.28 -10.27
C ALA A 52 2.98 -2.86 -11.71
#